data_9d1e4f4f86569ec7b6a6c3fa8cbac0f2
#
_entry.id   9d1e4f4f86569ec7b6a6c3fa8cbac0f2
#
_cell.length_a   1.000
_cell.length_b   1.000
_cell.length_c   1.000
_cell.angle_alpha   90.00
_cell.angle_beta   90.00
_cell.angle_gamma   90.00
#
_symmetry.space_group_name_H-M   'P 1'
#
loop_
_entity.id
_entity.type
_entity.pdbx_description
1 polymer ?
#
loop_
_entity_poly.entity_id
_entity_poly.type
_entity_poly.pdbx_seq_one_letter_code
_entity_poly.pdbx_strand_id
1 'polypeptide(L)'
;MSFIEMNHIGKSFGNLEVLKDVSLHMESGEVVSIIGPSGSGKSTFLRCLCELEKIDKGDICVGGEVMAEQPEGASKTVYSSPDKVRQICRRMGMVFQSFNLFPHMTVLDNILEAPRVVKGMKDAGILPLAEELLRKVGLWDKRDVYPSSLSGGQKQRVAIARALAMKPDIMLFDEPTSALDPELTGEVLRTIKQLADEDMTMVIVTHEMAFAREVADRIIFMADGVIQEEGRPEDIFEHPQNERTKNFLSSMLQF
;
A
#
# COMPACT_ATOMS: atom_id res chain seq x y z
N MET A 1 -20.45 1.64 -5.90
CA MET A 1 -19.53 2.02 -7.02
C MET A 1 -18.13 1.80 -6.52
N SER A 2 -17.33 1.06 -7.26
CA SER A 2 -15.94 0.78 -6.87
C SER A 2 -15.17 2.08 -6.66
N PHE A 3 -14.36 2.12 -5.60
CA PHE A 3 -13.55 3.28 -5.27
C PHE A 3 -12.20 3.24 -6.00
N ILE A 4 -11.65 2.04 -6.20
CA ILE A 4 -10.49 1.78 -7.05
C ILE A 4 -10.93 0.85 -8.17
N GLU A 5 -10.59 1.18 -9.40
CA GLU A 5 -10.76 0.34 -10.57
C GLU A 5 -9.46 0.30 -11.36
N MET A 6 -8.84 -0.85 -11.40
CA MET A 6 -7.69 -1.15 -12.26
C MET A 6 -8.12 -2.26 -13.21
N ASN A 7 -8.13 -2.00 -14.50
CA ASN A 7 -8.60 -2.96 -15.49
C ASN A 7 -7.50 -3.33 -16.47
N HIS A 8 -7.28 -4.64 -16.61
CA HIS A 8 -6.38 -5.19 -17.63
C HIS A 8 -4.94 -4.63 -17.58
N ILE A 9 -4.41 -4.45 -16.36
CA ILE A 9 -3.10 -3.84 -16.15
C ILE A 9 -1.99 -4.73 -16.69
N GLY A 10 -1.24 -4.18 -17.64
CA GLY A 10 -0.02 -4.76 -18.16
C GLY A 10 1.18 -3.88 -17.91
N LYS A 11 2.31 -4.48 -17.49
CA LYS A 11 3.57 -3.78 -17.23
C LYS A 11 4.77 -4.62 -17.60
N SER A 12 5.69 -4.04 -18.36
CA SER A 12 6.96 -4.66 -18.75
C SER A 12 8.15 -3.78 -18.37
N PHE A 13 9.27 -4.40 -18.06
CA PHE A 13 10.58 -3.77 -17.92
C PHE A 13 11.53 -4.36 -18.97
N GLY A 14 11.75 -3.61 -20.04
CA GLY A 14 12.46 -4.13 -21.21
C GLY A 14 11.71 -5.32 -21.81
N ASN A 15 12.34 -6.48 -21.86
CA ASN A 15 11.73 -7.71 -22.39
C ASN A 15 11.01 -8.56 -21.33
N LEU A 16 11.04 -8.15 -20.06
CA LEU A 16 10.40 -8.88 -18.97
C LEU A 16 8.99 -8.33 -18.73
N GLU A 17 7.97 -9.11 -19.09
CA GLU A 17 6.57 -8.81 -18.75
C GLU A 17 6.30 -9.23 -17.29
N VAL A 18 6.11 -8.23 -16.43
CA VAL A 18 5.94 -8.42 -14.97
C VAL A 18 4.48 -8.51 -14.58
N LEU A 19 3.61 -7.71 -15.20
CA LEU A 19 2.15 -7.79 -15.03
C LEU A 19 1.52 -8.15 -16.38
N LYS A 20 0.65 -9.17 -16.36
CA LYS A 20 0.06 -9.78 -17.54
C LYS A 20 -1.46 -9.79 -17.40
N ASP A 21 -2.13 -8.67 -17.63
CA ASP A 21 -3.59 -8.60 -17.52
C ASP A 21 -4.12 -8.77 -16.09
N VAL A 22 -3.70 -7.87 -15.19
CA VAL A 22 -4.13 -7.87 -13.78
C VAL A 22 -5.23 -6.85 -13.57
N SER A 23 -6.37 -7.26 -12.98
CA SER A 23 -7.49 -6.35 -12.67
C SER A 23 -7.81 -6.35 -11.18
N LEU A 24 -8.17 -5.18 -10.63
CA LEU A 24 -8.57 -5.00 -9.23
C LEU A 24 -9.71 -3.99 -9.15
N HIS A 25 -10.79 -4.36 -8.45
CA HIS A 25 -11.85 -3.45 -8.08
C HIS A 25 -11.99 -3.47 -6.57
N MET A 26 -12.10 -2.29 -5.95
CA MET A 26 -12.26 -2.16 -4.49
C MET A 26 -13.32 -1.15 -4.15
N GLU A 27 -14.05 -1.42 -3.08
CA GLU A 27 -14.97 -0.48 -2.47
C GLU A 27 -14.26 0.41 -1.42
N SER A 28 -14.89 1.51 -1.05
CA SER A 28 -14.38 2.35 0.05
C SER A 28 -14.51 1.61 1.39
N GLY A 29 -13.47 1.67 2.22
CA GLY A 29 -13.40 0.97 3.51
C GLY A 29 -12.94 -0.49 3.38
N GLU A 30 -12.79 -1.04 2.17
CA GLU A 30 -12.33 -2.41 1.96
C GLU A 30 -10.82 -2.54 2.23
N VAL A 31 -10.42 -3.62 2.88
CA VAL A 31 -9.03 -4.03 3.07
C VAL A 31 -8.71 -5.22 2.18
N VAL A 32 -7.86 -5.02 1.17
CA VAL A 32 -7.38 -6.07 0.28
C VAL A 32 -5.93 -6.40 0.60
N SER A 33 -5.65 -7.68 0.91
CA SER A 33 -4.27 -8.16 1.04
C SER A 33 -3.83 -8.93 -0.20
N ILE A 34 -2.68 -8.57 -0.75
CA ILE A 34 -2.05 -9.23 -1.90
C ILE A 34 -0.91 -10.10 -1.39
N ILE A 35 -1.03 -11.41 -1.58
CA ILE A 35 -0.03 -12.42 -1.20
C ILE A 35 0.53 -13.14 -2.41
N GLY A 36 1.65 -13.86 -2.26
CA GLY A 36 2.26 -14.65 -3.32
C GLY A 36 3.78 -14.64 -3.28
N PRO A 37 4.45 -15.45 -4.10
CA PRO A 37 5.90 -15.60 -4.11
C PRO A 37 6.61 -14.30 -4.49
N SER A 38 7.89 -14.18 -4.10
CA SER A 38 8.73 -13.07 -4.53
C SER A 38 8.84 -13.05 -6.05
N GLY A 39 8.85 -11.83 -6.64
CA GLY A 39 8.91 -11.67 -8.09
C GLY A 39 7.58 -11.87 -8.83
N SER A 40 6.45 -12.12 -8.15
CA SER A 40 5.15 -12.29 -8.79
C SER A 40 4.49 -10.99 -9.31
N GLY A 41 5.10 -9.82 -9.05
CA GLY A 41 4.60 -8.53 -9.53
C GLY A 41 3.80 -7.70 -8.51
N LYS A 42 3.60 -8.17 -7.27
CA LYS A 42 2.77 -7.51 -6.22
C LYS A 42 3.16 -6.05 -5.98
N SER A 43 4.43 -5.80 -5.66
CA SER A 43 4.94 -4.43 -5.42
C SER A 43 4.86 -3.58 -6.68
N THR A 44 5.09 -4.16 -7.85
CA THR A 44 4.94 -3.45 -9.13
C THR A 44 3.49 -3.03 -9.35
N PHE A 45 2.54 -3.94 -9.09
CA PHE A 45 1.11 -3.65 -9.21
C PHE A 45 0.67 -2.52 -8.26
N LEU A 46 1.11 -2.60 -6.99
CA LEU A 46 0.84 -1.55 -6.00
C LEU A 46 1.43 -0.19 -6.42
N ARG A 47 2.65 -0.18 -6.97
CA ARG A 47 3.32 1.04 -7.45
C ARG A 47 2.66 1.62 -8.72
N CYS A 48 2.05 0.78 -9.54
CA CYS A 48 1.26 1.25 -10.69
C CYS A 48 0.03 2.04 -10.23
N LEU A 49 -0.63 1.64 -9.14
CA LEU A 49 -1.79 2.34 -8.61
C LEU A 49 -1.49 3.79 -8.20
N CYS A 50 -0.31 4.06 -7.65
CA CYS A 50 0.09 5.41 -7.21
C CYS A 50 1.07 6.14 -8.16
N GLU A 51 1.16 5.69 -9.43
CA GLU A 51 2.02 6.28 -10.49
C GLU A 51 3.53 6.29 -10.15
N LEU A 52 3.98 5.50 -9.19
CA LEU A 52 5.42 5.26 -9.01
C LEU A 52 5.99 4.40 -10.15
N GLU A 53 5.13 3.59 -10.78
CA GLU A 53 5.40 2.90 -12.04
C GLU A 53 4.25 3.18 -13.01
N LYS A 54 4.56 3.52 -14.26
CA LYS A 54 3.54 3.71 -15.30
C LYS A 54 3.15 2.37 -15.91
N ILE A 55 1.85 2.15 -16.07
CA ILE A 55 1.34 0.97 -16.79
C ILE A 55 1.58 1.11 -18.29
N ASP A 56 1.75 -0.02 -18.97
CA ASP A 56 1.88 -0.06 -20.44
C ASP A 56 0.50 -0.26 -21.10
N LYS A 57 -0.41 -1.01 -20.43
CA LYS A 57 -1.77 -1.33 -20.89
C LYS A 57 -2.74 -1.25 -19.73
N GLY A 58 -4.02 -1.05 -20.07
CA GLY A 58 -5.12 -1.06 -19.12
C GLY A 58 -5.51 0.32 -18.63
N ASP A 59 -6.42 0.35 -17.66
CA ASP A 59 -7.05 1.56 -17.16
C ASP A 59 -6.91 1.67 -15.63
N ILE A 60 -6.79 2.89 -15.11
CA ILE A 60 -6.81 3.17 -13.68
C ILE A 60 -7.79 4.30 -13.41
N CYS A 61 -8.78 4.04 -12.57
CA CYS A 61 -9.73 5.02 -12.05
C CYS A 61 -9.74 4.96 -10.52
N VAL A 62 -9.74 6.11 -9.86
CA VAL A 62 -9.76 6.22 -8.39
C VAL A 62 -10.78 7.25 -7.98
N GLY A 63 -11.77 6.83 -7.19
CA GLY A 63 -12.86 7.68 -6.73
C GLY A 63 -13.66 8.31 -7.88
N GLY A 64 -13.85 7.57 -8.97
CA GLY A 64 -14.53 8.04 -10.19
C GLY A 64 -13.68 8.95 -11.08
N GLU A 65 -12.40 9.19 -10.73
CA GLU A 65 -11.50 10.00 -11.54
C GLU A 65 -10.53 9.13 -12.35
N VAL A 66 -10.56 9.26 -13.68
CA VAL A 66 -9.65 8.53 -14.58
C VAL A 66 -8.23 9.07 -14.44
N MET A 67 -7.30 8.21 -14.00
CA MET A 67 -5.86 8.49 -13.94
C MET A 67 -5.18 8.13 -15.27
N ALA A 68 -5.51 6.95 -15.81
CA ALA A 68 -4.95 6.41 -17.03
C ALA A 68 -6.03 5.60 -17.75
N GLU A 69 -6.05 5.64 -19.07
CA GLU A 69 -7.02 4.92 -19.90
C GLU A 69 -6.34 4.42 -21.17
N GLN A 70 -6.68 3.21 -21.58
CA GLN A 70 -6.26 2.65 -22.87
C GLN A 70 -7.39 2.87 -23.89
N PRO A 71 -7.24 3.81 -24.84
CA PRO A 71 -8.26 4.05 -25.87
C PRO A 71 -8.50 2.79 -26.70
N GLU A 72 -9.74 2.62 -27.16
CA GLU A 72 -10.12 1.48 -28.00
C GLU A 72 -9.22 1.38 -29.25
N GLY A 73 -8.63 0.19 -29.46
CA GLY A 73 -7.69 -0.06 -30.53
C GLY A 73 -6.26 0.49 -30.33
N ALA A 74 -5.99 1.19 -29.22
CA ALA A 74 -4.65 1.66 -28.91
C ALA A 74 -3.78 0.54 -28.32
N SER A 75 -2.48 0.55 -28.65
CA SER A 75 -1.51 -0.41 -28.11
C SER A 75 -0.90 0.03 -26.76
N LYS A 76 -1.19 1.25 -26.30
CA LYS A 76 -0.62 1.84 -25.08
C LYS A 76 -1.66 2.66 -24.34
N THR A 77 -1.52 2.69 -23.02
CA THR A 77 -2.29 3.52 -22.12
C THR A 77 -1.89 5.00 -22.21
N VAL A 78 -2.87 5.89 -22.10
CA VAL A 78 -2.70 7.34 -22.05
C VAL A 78 -3.05 7.83 -20.64
N TYR A 79 -2.15 8.56 -20.04
CA TYR A 79 -2.38 9.17 -18.72
C TYR A 79 -3.11 10.51 -18.84
N SER A 80 -3.96 10.82 -17.88
CA SER A 80 -4.55 12.15 -17.71
C SER A 80 -3.45 13.23 -17.56
N SER A 81 -3.82 14.49 -17.56
CA SER A 81 -2.84 15.58 -17.37
C SER A 81 -2.03 15.39 -16.09
N PRO A 82 -0.75 15.80 -16.07
CA PRO A 82 0.11 15.65 -14.88
C PRO A 82 -0.49 16.26 -13.61
N ASP A 83 -1.25 17.35 -13.72
CA ASP A 83 -1.93 17.96 -12.59
C ASP A 83 -3.05 17.09 -12.04
N LYS A 84 -3.86 16.49 -12.92
CA LYS A 84 -4.93 15.58 -12.51
C LYS A 84 -4.36 14.32 -11.89
N VAL A 85 -3.32 13.73 -12.48
CA VAL A 85 -2.65 12.56 -11.90
C VAL A 85 -2.10 12.87 -10.51
N ARG A 86 -1.39 14.01 -10.35
CA ARG A 86 -0.91 14.45 -9.03
C ARG A 86 -2.05 14.64 -8.01
N GLN A 87 -3.18 15.17 -8.44
CA GLN A 87 -4.35 15.34 -7.58
C GLN A 87 -4.88 13.99 -7.10
N ILE A 88 -5.00 13.00 -7.99
CA ILE A 88 -5.43 11.64 -7.66
C ILE A 88 -4.41 10.98 -6.71
N CYS A 89 -3.11 11.04 -7.02
CA CYS A 89 -2.05 10.44 -6.17
C CYS A 89 -1.98 11.05 -4.76
N ARG A 90 -2.36 12.33 -4.57
CA ARG A 90 -2.43 12.95 -3.23
C ARG A 90 -3.49 12.34 -2.31
N ARG A 91 -4.43 11.58 -2.87
CA ARG A 91 -5.45 10.84 -2.12
C ARG A 91 -4.94 9.49 -1.59
N MET A 92 -3.69 9.12 -1.94
CA MET A 92 -3.08 7.85 -1.56
C MET A 92 -1.89 8.08 -0.65
N GLY A 93 -1.85 7.35 0.46
CA GLY A 93 -0.69 7.26 1.33
C GLY A 93 0.09 5.99 1.03
N MET A 94 1.41 6.09 0.76
CA MET A 94 2.25 4.92 0.49
C MET A 94 3.24 4.70 1.64
N VAL A 95 3.29 3.47 2.12
CA VAL A 95 4.25 2.98 3.13
C VAL A 95 5.11 1.92 2.49
N PHE A 96 6.42 2.15 2.46
CA PHE A 96 7.39 1.29 1.79
C PHE A 96 8.03 0.29 2.77
N GLN A 97 8.59 -0.76 2.23
CA GLN A 97 9.44 -1.71 2.94
C GLN A 97 10.63 -1.01 3.67
N SER A 98 11.25 -0.04 3.05
CA SER A 98 12.43 0.69 3.55
C SER A 98 12.04 2.04 4.13
N PHE A 99 11.26 2.12 5.16
CA PHE A 99 10.81 3.32 5.92
C PHE A 99 10.83 4.68 5.18
N ASN A 100 11.88 4.97 4.43
CA ASN A 100 12.12 6.18 3.61
C ASN A 100 11.93 7.49 4.38
N LEU A 101 12.32 7.53 5.66
CA LEU A 101 12.30 8.75 6.46
C LEU A 101 13.43 9.68 6.03
N PHE A 102 13.19 10.97 6.13
CA PHE A 102 14.22 11.99 5.93
C PHE A 102 15.20 11.96 7.12
N PRO A 103 16.45 11.50 6.94
CA PRO A 103 17.37 11.25 8.05
C PRO A 103 17.87 12.53 8.74
N HIS A 104 17.79 13.67 8.07
CA HIS A 104 18.19 14.98 8.54
C HIS A 104 17.06 15.79 9.20
N MET A 105 15.87 15.21 9.28
CA MET A 105 14.69 15.79 9.91
C MET A 105 14.33 15.01 11.19
N THR A 106 13.78 15.70 12.18
CA THR A 106 13.22 15.04 13.36
C THR A 106 12.02 14.18 12.99
N VAL A 107 11.54 13.36 13.93
CA VAL A 107 10.29 12.58 13.76
C VAL A 107 9.13 13.52 13.45
N LEU A 108 9.00 14.61 14.21
CA LEU A 108 7.94 15.62 14.00
C LEU A 108 8.05 16.26 12.61
N ASP A 109 9.25 16.71 12.22
CA ASP A 109 9.45 17.34 10.91
C ASP A 109 9.15 16.38 9.75
N ASN A 110 9.47 15.08 9.87
CA ASN A 110 9.08 14.08 8.88
C ASN A 110 7.56 14.04 8.64
N ILE A 111 6.76 14.29 9.66
CA ILE A 111 5.29 14.30 9.55
C ILE A 111 4.79 15.64 9.00
N LEU A 112 5.40 16.74 9.41
CA LEU A 112 4.96 18.10 9.03
C LEU A 112 5.31 18.45 7.58
N GLU A 113 6.36 17.86 7.01
CA GLU A 113 6.96 18.30 5.72
C GLU A 113 5.97 18.19 4.54
N ALA A 114 5.33 17.04 4.36
CA ALA A 114 4.41 16.86 3.24
C ALA A 114 3.18 17.79 3.30
N PRO A 115 2.48 17.94 4.43
CA PRO A 115 1.41 18.95 4.57
C PRO A 115 1.89 20.39 4.32
N ARG A 116 3.10 20.77 4.76
CA ARG A 116 3.68 22.09 4.51
C ARG A 116 3.89 22.34 3.02
N VAL A 117 4.64 21.43 2.37
CA VAL A 117 5.10 21.62 0.99
C VAL A 117 4.00 21.37 -0.03
N VAL A 118 3.21 20.31 0.15
CA VAL A 118 2.23 19.87 -0.85
C VAL A 118 0.88 20.56 -0.69
N LYS A 119 0.43 20.80 0.56
CA LYS A 119 -0.85 21.44 0.85
C LYS A 119 -0.73 22.92 1.24
N GLY A 120 0.50 23.46 1.40
CA GLY A 120 0.73 24.82 1.81
C GLY A 120 0.21 25.16 3.21
N MET A 121 0.06 24.14 4.07
CA MET A 121 -0.48 24.31 5.41
C MET A 121 0.54 24.97 6.32
N LYS A 122 0.06 25.83 7.24
CA LYS A 122 0.90 26.42 8.29
C LYS A 122 1.02 25.46 9.48
N ASP A 123 2.12 25.51 10.20
CA ASP A 123 2.40 24.66 11.36
C ASP A 123 1.29 24.66 12.41
N ALA A 124 0.71 25.80 12.70
CA ALA A 124 -0.41 25.93 13.63
C ALA A 124 -1.62 25.03 13.28
N GLY A 125 -1.81 24.72 11.99
CA GLY A 125 -2.88 23.81 11.52
C GLY A 125 -2.45 22.35 11.46
N ILE A 126 -1.13 22.09 11.35
CA ILE A 126 -0.61 20.72 11.19
C ILE A 126 -0.21 20.10 12.54
N LEU A 127 0.31 20.90 13.47
CA LEU A 127 0.83 20.43 14.77
C LEU A 127 -0.19 19.60 15.56
N PRO A 128 -1.46 19.99 15.69
CA PRO A 128 -2.44 19.16 16.40
C PRO A 128 -2.64 17.79 15.75
N LEU A 129 -2.68 17.74 14.41
CA LEU A 129 -2.79 16.49 13.68
C LEU A 129 -1.53 15.63 13.84
N ALA A 130 -0.34 16.24 13.79
CA ALA A 130 0.93 15.53 13.99
C ALA A 130 1.03 14.95 15.40
N GLU A 131 0.57 15.68 16.43
CA GLU A 131 0.48 15.18 17.80
C GLU A 131 -0.48 13.98 17.89
N GLU A 132 -1.68 14.10 17.34
CA GLU A 132 -2.67 13.02 17.30
C GLU A 132 -2.08 11.76 16.65
N LEU A 133 -1.48 11.89 15.46
CA LEU A 133 -0.89 10.78 14.72
C LEU A 133 0.29 10.14 15.47
N LEU A 134 1.18 10.95 16.07
CA LEU A 134 2.29 10.43 16.86
C LEU A 134 1.83 9.72 18.13
N ARG A 135 0.76 10.19 18.78
CA ARG A 135 0.13 9.49 19.91
C ARG A 135 -0.51 8.19 19.45
N LYS A 136 -1.21 8.19 18.33
CA LYS A 136 -1.82 7.00 17.72
C LYS A 136 -0.79 5.88 17.45
N VAL A 137 0.39 6.22 16.96
CA VAL A 137 1.47 5.24 16.74
C VAL A 137 2.40 5.05 17.95
N GLY A 138 2.09 5.67 19.12
CA GLY A 138 2.82 5.52 20.38
C GLY A 138 4.23 6.13 20.37
N LEU A 139 4.45 7.25 19.66
CA LEU A 139 5.77 7.85 19.46
C LEU A 139 5.82 9.37 19.74
N TRP A 140 4.84 9.92 20.47
CA TRP A 140 4.84 11.35 20.78
C TRP A 140 6.05 11.79 21.61
N ASP A 141 6.52 10.96 22.52
CA ASP A 141 7.72 11.17 23.34
C ASP A 141 9.02 11.20 22.52
N LYS A 142 8.97 10.67 21.30
CA LYS A 142 10.09 10.62 20.34
C LYS A 142 10.04 11.70 19.25
N ARG A 143 9.13 12.68 19.33
CA ARG A 143 8.91 13.67 18.27
C ARG A 143 10.14 14.50 17.92
N ASP A 144 11.01 14.77 18.89
CA ASP A 144 12.16 15.66 18.74
C ASP A 144 13.47 14.91 18.39
N VAL A 145 13.42 13.55 18.28
CA VAL A 145 14.61 12.77 17.92
C VAL A 145 14.72 12.55 16.41
N TYR A 146 15.90 12.19 15.95
CA TYR A 146 16.16 11.85 14.55
C TYR A 146 15.91 10.35 14.27
N PRO A 147 15.60 9.98 13.02
CA PRO A 147 15.38 8.57 12.64
C PRO A 147 16.52 7.60 13.02
N SER A 148 17.76 8.08 13.08
CA SER A 148 18.92 7.27 13.46
C SER A 148 18.83 6.67 14.86
N SER A 149 18.08 7.30 15.78
CA SER A 149 17.91 6.84 17.16
C SER A 149 16.67 5.93 17.36
N LEU A 150 15.93 5.62 16.29
CA LEU A 150 14.74 4.79 16.34
C LEU A 150 15.03 3.35 15.94
N SER A 151 14.32 2.39 16.56
CA SER A 151 14.26 1.01 16.09
C SER A 151 13.58 0.90 14.72
N GLY A 152 13.74 -0.21 14.01
CA GLY A 152 13.07 -0.47 12.73
C GLY A 152 11.54 -0.31 12.83
N GLY A 153 10.92 -0.93 13.83
CA GLY A 153 9.47 -0.84 14.05
C GLY A 153 9.01 0.59 14.38
N GLN A 154 9.81 1.37 15.13
CA GLN A 154 9.52 2.77 15.37
C GLN A 154 9.61 3.60 14.08
N LYS A 155 10.64 3.39 13.26
CA LYS A 155 10.77 4.06 11.95
C LYS A 155 9.56 3.77 11.06
N GLN A 156 9.09 2.53 11.02
CA GLN A 156 7.94 2.15 10.22
C GLN A 156 6.66 2.82 10.71
N ARG A 157 6.45 2.87 12.02
CA ARG A 157 5.29 3.56 12.61
C ARG A 157 5.34 5.08 12.34
N VAL A 158 6.51 5.71 12.33
CA VAL A 158 6.66 7.10 11.87
C VAL A 158 6.31 7.23 10.39
N ALA A 159 6.73 6.29 9.54
CA ALA A 159 6.39 6.31 8.12
C ALA A 159 4.87 6.20 7.88
N ILE A 160 4.16 5.37 8.68
CA ILE A 160 2.70 5.29 8.69
C ILE A 160 2.08 6.63 9.10
N ALA A 161 2.52 7.21 10.21
CA ALA A 161 2.02 8.50 10.68
C ALA A 161 2.25 9.63 9.65
N ARG A 162 3.42 9.63 8.99
CA ARG A 162 3.74 10.56 7.90
C ARG A 162 2.77 10.44 6.71
N ALA A 163 2.47 9.21 6.29
CA ALA A 163 1.50 8.98 5.21
C ALA A 163 0.10 9.47 5.60
N LEU A 164 -0.35 9.17 6.82
CA LEU A 164 -1.64 9.60 7.37
C LEU A 164 -1.77 11.12 7.51
N ALA A 165 -0.66 11.86 7.70
CA ALA A 165 -0.66 13.33 7.83
C ALA A 165 -1.20 14.03 6.56
N MET A 166 -1.14 13.35 5.42
CA MET A 166 -1.75 13.82 4.18
C MET A 166 -3.27 13.59 4.12
N LYS A 167 -3.87 12.95 5.14
CA LYS A 167 -5.29 12.55 5.17
C LYS A 167 -5.69 11.86 3.86
N PRO A 168 -5.06 10.74 3.54
CA PRO A 168 -5.35 10.00 2.32
C PRO A 168 -6.70 9.29 2.44
N ASP A 169 -7.33 9.03 1.30
CA ASP A 169 -8.53 8.18 1.22
C ASP A 169 -8.15 6.69 1.18
N ILE A 170 -6.91 6.38 0.78
CA ILE A 170 -6.38 5.02 0.61
C ILE A 170 -4.98 4.94 1.21
N MET A 171 -4.69 3.87 1.94
CA MET A 171 -3.35 3.52 2.38
C MET A 171 -2.83 2.29 1.63
N LEU A 172 -1.64 2.43 1.06
CA LEU A 172 -0.93 1.39 0.33
C LEU A 172 0.29 0.93 1.13
N PHE A 173 0.40 -0.36 1.39
CA PHE A 173 1.50 -0.95 2.15
C PHE A 173 2.29 -1.93 1.29
N ASP A 174 3.55 -1.62 1.00
CA ASP A 174 4.47 -2.47 0.23
C ASP A 174 5.39 -3.21 1.20
N GLU A 175 5.01 -4.41 1.63
CA GLU A 175 5.74 -5.26 2.57
C GLU A 175 6.22 -4.54 3.84
N PRO A 176 5.31 -3.96 4.64
CA PRO A 176 5.65 -3.00 5.71
C PRO A 176 6.48 -3.60 6.86
N THR A 177 6.64 -4.91 6.92
CA THR A 177 7.36 -5.61 8.00
C THR A 177 8.61 -6.35 7.54
N SER A 178 8.83 -6.50 6.23
CA SER A 178 9.91 -7.34 5.68
C SER A 178 11.35 -6.87 6.01
N ALA A 179 11.52 -5.59 6.38
CA ALA A 179 12.80 -5.03 6.82
C ALA A 179 12.96 -5.02 8.37
N LEU A 180 12.08 -5.72 9.09
CA LEU A 180 12.04 -5.73 10.56
C LEU A 180 12.43 -7.10 11.12
N ASP A 181 13.05 -7.07 12.31
CA ASP A 181 13.18 -8.26 13.11
C ASP A 181 11.80 -8.75 13.58
N PRO A 182 11.57 -10.07 13.69
CA PRO A 182 10.26 -10.65 14.06
C PRO A 182 9.67 -10.07 15.36
N GLU A 183 10.52 -9.74 16.34
CA GLU A 183 10.09 -9.14 17.62
C GLU A 183 9.45 -7.75 17.44
N LEU A 184 9.84 -7.01 16.39
CA LEU A 184 9.36 -5.64 16.12
C LEU A 184 8.15 -5.60 15.18
N THR A 185 7.86 -6.70 14.52
CA THR A 185 6.77 -6.82 13.53
C THR A 185 5.40 -6.58 14.17
N GLY A 186 5.15 -7.14 15.34
CA GLY A 186 3.85 -7.10 16.01
C GLY A 186 3.32 -5.70 16.31
N GLU A 187 4.20 -4.72 16.61
CA GLU A 187 3.77 -3.34 16.87
C GLU A 187 3.31 -2.62 15.59
N VAL A 188 3.97 -2.89 14.47
CA VAL A 188 3.61 -2.34 13.16
C VAL A 188 2.29 -2.93 12.69
N LEU A 189 2.13 -4.25 12.78
CA LEU A 189 0.90 -4.94 12.39
C LEU A 189 -0.30 -4.48 13.21
N ARG A 190 -0.14 -4.28 14.53
CA ARG A 190 -1.21 -3.70 15.38
C ARG A 190 -1.61 -2.30 14.93
N THR A 191 -0.63 -1.48 14.53
CA THR A 191 -0.94 -0.13 14.01
C THR A 191 -1.74 -0.21 12.71
N ILE A 192 -1.40 -1.11 11.80
CA ILE A 192 -2.13 -1.29 10.54
C ILE A 192 -3.53 -1.86 10.80
N LYS A 193 -3.65 -2.83 11.73
CA LYS A 193 -4.95 -3.37 12.14
C LYS A 193 -5.87 -2.28 12.71
N GLN A 194 -5.34 -1.39 13.55
CA GLN A 194 -6.13 -0.27 14.07
C GLN A 194 -6.67 0.63 12.95
N LEU A 195 -5.94 0.80 11.84
CA LEU A 195 -6.44 1.55 10.69
C LEU A 195 -7.57 0.80 9.97
N ALA A 196 -7.50 -0.54 9.89
CA ALA A 196 -8.59 -1.36 9.38
C ALA A 196 -9.85 -1.24 10.23
N ASP A 197 -9.71 -1.32 11.56
CA ASP A 197 -10.81 -1.16 12.51
C ASP A 197 -11.47 0.25 12.46
N GLU A 198 -10.80 1.22 11.83
CA GLU A 198 -11.29 2.59 11.58
C GLU A 198 -11.82 2.79 10.14
N ASP A 199 -12.19 1.72 9.44
CA ASP A 199 -12.73 1.72 8.07
C ASP A 199 -11.79 2.37 7.02
N MET A 200 -10.47 2.34 7.23
CA MET A 200 -9.50 2.84 6.24
C MET A 200 -9.42 1.91 5.04
N THR A 201 -9.64 2.44 3.84
CA THR A 201 -9.41 1.69 2.60
C THR A 201 -7.93 1.35 2.46
N MET A 202 -7.57 0.07 2.31
CA MET A 202 -6.17 -0.35 2.28
C MET A 202 -5.88 -1.43 1.24
N VAL A 203 -4.71 -1.30 0.58
CA VAL A 203 -4.09 -2.40 -0.17
C VAL A 203 -2.79 -2.77 0.52
N ILE A 204 -2.64 -4.02 0.92
CA ILE A 204 -1.51 -4.49 1.71
C ILE A 204 -0.80 -5.63 0.98
N VAL A 205 0.40 -5.39 0.48
CA VAL A 205 1.30 -6.46 0.03
C VAL A 205 2.05 -6.98 1.25
N THR A 206 1.90 -8.26 1.56
CA THR A 206 2.51 -8.85 2.77
C THR A 206 2.89 -10.32 2.61
N HIS A 207 3.88 -10.74 3.39
CA HIS A 207 4.25 -12.16 3.62
C HIS A 207 3.75 -12.67 4.98
N GLU A 208 3.08 -11.85 5.77
CA GLU A 208 2.50 -12.19 7.08
C GLU A 208 1.12 -12.83 6.90
N MET A 209 1.08 -14.15 6.67
CA MET A 209 -0.18 -14.86 6.33
C MET A 209 -1.23 -14.76 7.44
N ALA A 210 -0.81 -14.90 8.71
CA ALA A 210 -1.72 -14.79 9.85
C ALA A 210 -2.34 -13.38 9.94
N PHE A 211 -1.56 -12.35 9.68
CA PHE A 211 -2.04 -10.98 9.66
C PHE A 211 -2.98 -10.73 8.46
N ALA A 212 -2.61 -11.17 7.27
CA ALA A 212 -3.47 -11.04 6.09
C ALA A 212 -4.84 -11.70 6.32
N ARG A 213 -4.86 -12.90 6.95
CA ARG A 213 -6.08 -13.61 7.31
C ARG A 213 -6.94 -12.84 8.32
N GLU A 214 -6.30 -12.16 9.27
CA GLU A 214 -7.00 -11.45 10.37
C GLU A 214 -7.59 -10.11 9.92
N VAL A 215 -6.89 -9.39 9.01
CA VAL A 215 -7.19 -7.97 8.75
C VAL A 215 -7.91 -7.74 7.42
N ALA A 216 -7.78 -8.65 6.45
CA ALA A 216 -8.31 -8.43 5.12
C ALA A 216 -9.76 -8.88 4.98
N ASP A 217 -10.54 -8.08 4.24
CA ASP A 217 -11.86 -8.48 3.75
C ASP A 217 -11.74 -9.44 2.57
N ARG A 218 -10.66 -9.27 1.76
CA ARG A 218 -10.38 -10.07 0.58
C ARG A 218 -8.89 -10.30 0.41
N ILE A 219 -8.54 -11.53 0.03
CA ILE A 219 -7.18 -11.95 -0.31
C ILE A 219 -7.07 -12.10 -1.81
N ILE A 220 -5.97 -11.59 -2.37
CA ILE A 220 -5.58 -11.80 -3.76
C ILE A 220 -4.26 -12.57 -3.76
N PHE A 221 -4.25 -13.77 -4.36
CA PHE A 221 -3.03 -14.52 -4.59
C PHE A 221 -2.48 -14.24 -5.99
N MET A 222 -1.30 -13.62 -6.06
CA MET A 222 -0.60 -13.32 -7.31
C MET A 222 0.60 -14.25 -7.52
N ALA A 223 0.69 -14.85 -8.69
CA ALA A 223 1.86 -15.59 -9.15
C ALA A 223 2.06 -15.41 -10.66
N ASP A 224 3.31 -15.44 -11.11
CA ASP A 224 3.70 -15.40 -12.53
C ASP A 224 3.13 -14.17 -13.31
N GLY A 225 2.89 -13.08 -12.59
CA GLY A 225 2.40 -11.80 -13.16
C GLY A 225 0.90 -11.72 -13.36
N VAL A 226 0.11 -12.65 -12.81
CA VAL A 226 -1.36 -12.67 -12.88
C VAL A 226 -1.97 -12.94 -11.51
N ILE A 227 -3.26 -12.59 -11.34
CA ILE A 227 -4.06 -13.06 -10.23
C ILE A 227 -4.44 -14.51 -10.50
N GLN A 228 -4.03 -15.42 -9.63
CA GLN A 228 -4.32 -16.84 -9.71
C GLN A 228 -5.62 -17.21 -9.00
N GLU A 229 -5.88 -16.52 -7.89
CA GLU A 229 -7.07 -16.75 -7.09
C GLU A 229 -7.37 -15.53 -6.23
N GLU A 230 -8.64 -15.24 -6.01
CA GLU A 230 -9.10 -14.22 -5.07
C GLU A 230 -10.36 -14.66 -4.35
N GLY A 231 -10.52 -14.24 -3.11
CA GLY A 231 -11.66 -14.61 -2.29
C GLY A 231 -11.57 -14.09 -0.87
N ARG A 232 -12.50 -14.48 -0.04
CA ARG A 232 -12.45 -14.21 1.41
C ARG A 232 -11.25 -14.93 2.04
N PRO A 233 -10.73 -14.43 3.17
CA PRO A 233 -9.62 -15.10 3.86
C PRO A 233 -9.87 -16.59 4.11
N GLU A 234 -11.07 -16.98 4.58
CA GLU A 234 -11.41 -18.37 4.84
C GLU A 234 -11.33 -19.22 3.58
N ASP A 235 -11.83 -18.71 2.43
CA ASP A 235 -11.86 -19.44 1.17
C ASP A 235 -10.43 -19.70 0.67
N ILE A 236 -9.56 -18.68 0.74
CA ILE A 236 -8.18 -18.76 0.24
C ILE A 236 -7.30 -19.61 1.17
N PHE A 237 -7.39 -19.43 2.50
CA PHE A 237 -6.48 -20.10 3.44
C PHE A 237 -6.93 -21.53 3.82
N GLU A 238 -8.23 -21.82 3.83
CA GLU A 238 -8.75 -23.12 4.26
C GLU A 238 -9.19 -23.99 3.08
N HIS A 239 -9.70 -23.38 2.00
CA HIS A 239 -10.29 -24.07 0.87
C HIS A 239 -9.79 -23.58 -0.50
N PRO A 240 -8.46 -23.36 -0.69
CA PRO A 240 -7.94 -22.85 -1.96
C PRO A 240 -8.33 -23.80 -3.11
N GLN A 241 -8.78 -23.25 -4.24
CA GLN A 241 -9.17 -24.04 -5.42
C GLN A 241 -8.01 -24.19 -6.39
N ASN A 242 -7.17 -23.13 -6.53
CA ASN A 242 -6.05 -23.14 -7.47
C ASN A 242 -4.86 -23.94 -6.90
N GLU A 243 -4.31 -24.86 -7.67
CA GLU A 243 -3.16 -25.69 -7.26
C GLU A 243 -1.90 -24.85 -6.93
N ARG A 244 -1.72 -23.71 -7.59
CA ARG A 244 -0.61 -22.78 -7.32
C ARG A 244 -0.76 -22.16 -5.91
N THR A 245 -2.00 -21.78 -5.54
CA THR A 245 -2.34 -21.26 -4.21
C THR A 245 -2.10 -22.33 -3.13
N LYS A 246 -2.59 -23.55 -3.34
CA LYS A 246 -2.38 -24.69 -2.41
C LYS A 246 -0.91 -24.94 -2.14
N ASN A 247 -0.10 -25.04 -3.20
CA ASN A 247 1.33 -25.28 -3.10
C ASN A 247 2.06 -24.14 -2.36
N PHE A 248 1.70 -22.90 -2.64
CA PHE A 248 2.28 -21.73 -1.96
C PHE A 248 1.94 -21.74 -0.46
N LEU A 249 0.67 -21.90 -0.12
CA LEU A 249 0.22 -21.91 1.28
C LEU A 249 0.82 -23.09 2.07
N SER A 250 0.87 -24.27 1.47
CA SER A 250 1.49 -25.44 2.10
C SER A 250 2.97 -25.22 2.40
N SER A 251 3.69 -24.49 1.55
CA SER A 251 5.10 -24.17 1.78
C SER A 251 5.32 -23.14 2.88
N MET A 252 4.34 -22.23 3.10
CA MET A 252 4.43 -21.14 4.08
C MET A 252 3.91 -21.55 5.46
N LEU A 253 3.00 -22.53 5.54
CA LEU A 253 2.35 -22.96 6.80
C LEU A 253 2.99 -24.21 7.42
N GLN A 254 4.04 -24.77 6.81
CA GLN A 254 4.78 -25.94 7.30
C GLN A 254 5.89 -25.61 8.32
N PHE A 255 5.86 -24.45 9.00
CA PHE A 255 6.79 -24.10 10.06
C PHE A 255 6.09 -23.89 11.39
#